data_848e76fdb329e571840ac0bcb55309d1
#
_entry.id   848e76fdb329e571840ac0bcb55309d1
#
_cell.length_a   1.000
_cell.length_b   1.000
_cell.length_c   1.000
_cell.angle_alpha   90.00
_cell.angle_beta   90.00
_cell.angle_gamma   90.00
#
_symmetry.space_group_name_H-M   'P 1'
#
loop_
_entity.id
_entity.type
_entity.pdbx_description
1 polymer ?
#
loop_
_entity_poly.entity_id
_entity_poly.type
_entity_poly.pdbx_seq_one_letter_code
_entity_poly.pdbx_strand_id
1 'polypeptide(L)'
;MRAYEALYLPLTRCVHFVKAREFDGSQQREVEAAIKDGIRCVYWSYLDGGDGSVTVADPLGMVLELEHAPYGKLPWIKFLDDLITLAYRHRGLVIIVDRADILLRERPDDMFDLIEVFLIQFHHWYDQKKPCHLCLQMEENPSVRGLFLA
;
A
#
# COMPACT_ATOMS: atom_id res chain seq x y z
N MET A 1 -11.96 9.65 -3.98
CA MET A 1 -11.33 9.79 -2.65
C MET A 1 -9.87 10.18 -2.84
N ARG A 2 -9.37 11.05 -2.03
CA ARG A 2 -7.95 11.38 -2.02
C ARG A 2 -7.17 10.35 -1.19
N ALA A 3 -5.94 10.05 -1.57
CA ALA A 3 -5.14 9.02 -0.90
C ALA A 3 -4.97 9.27 0.62
N TYR A 4 -4.75 10.52 1.02
CA TYR A 4 -4.56 10.84 2.44
C TYR A 4 -5.85 10.74 3.26
N GLU A 5 -7.01 10.79 2.63
CA GLU A 5 -8.29 10.63 3.31
C GLU A 5 -8.47 9.23 3.87
N ALA A 6 -7.72 8.25 3.32
CA ALA A 6 -7.73 6.88 3.84
C ALA A 6 -7.35 6.82 5.32
N LEU A 7 -6.56 7.79 5.82
CA LEU A 7 -6.18 7.87 7.23
C LEU A 7 -7.39 7.95 8.17
N TYR A 8 -8.50 8.49 7.67
CA TYR A 8 -9.69 8.76 8.46
C TYR A 8 -10.87 7.85 8.11
N LEU A 9 -10.69 6.91 7.18
CA LEU A 9 -11.76 6.03 6.76
C LEU A 9 -12.08 4.96 7.80
N PRO A 10 -13.34 4.51 7.85
CA PRO A 10 -13.71 3.38 8.69
C PRO A 10 -12.89 2.13 8.35
N LEU A 11 -12.68 1.27 9.32
CA LEU A 11 -11.90 0.04 9.19
C LEU A 11 -12.57 -1.03 8.31
N THR A 12 -13.72 -0.75 7.71
CA THR A 12 -14.46 -1.69 6.87
C THR A 12 -13.90 -1.85 5.46
N ARG A 13 -12.98 -0.97 5.05
CA ARG A 13 -12.35 -1.00 3.72
C ARG A 13 -10.87 -0.78 3.86
N CYS A 14 -10.08 -1.66 3.26
CA CYS A 14 -8.62 -1.53 3.35
C CYS A 14 -7.94 -1.30 2.01
N VAL A 15 -8.57 -1.64 0.89
CA VAL A 15 -7.99 -1.42 -0.45
C VAL A 15 -8.79 -0.34 -1.19
N HIS A 16 -8.08 0.66 -1.71
CA HIS A 16 -8.68 1.83 -2.36
C HIS A 16 -8.03 2.07 -3.71
N PHE A 17 -8.86 2.32 -4.72
CA PHE A 17 -8.38 2.77 -6.02
C PHE A 17 -8.56 4.28 -6.11
N VAL A 18 -7.46 5.00 -6.32
CA VAL A 18 -7.38 6.45 -6.22
C VAL A 18 -6.87 7.01 -7.54
N LYS A 19 -7.46 8.11 -8.00
CA LYS A 19 -6.99 8.76 -9.23
C LYS A 19 -5.60 9.35 -9.04
N ALA A 20 -4.79 9.31 -10.10
CA ALA A 20 -3.46 9.89 -10.10
C ALA A 20 -3.52 11.38 -9.74
N ARG A 21 -2.47 11.87 -9.08
CA ARG A 21 -2.32 13.26 -8.63
C ARG A 21 -3.22 13.67 -7.47
N GLU A 22 -4.02 12.79 -6.92
CA GLU A 22 -4.72 13.08 -5.67
C GLU A 22 -3.75 13.14 -4.49
N PHE A 23 -2.63 12.40 -4.57
CA PHE A 23 -1.50 12.54 -3.66
C PHE A 23 -0.29 13.04 -4.46
N ASP A 24 0.07 14.30 -4.28
CA ASP A 24 1.14 14.95 -5.03
C ASP A 24 2.22 15.57 -4.12
N GLY A 25 2.20 15.21 -2.84
CA GLY A 25 3.11 15.80 -1.86
C GLY A 25 2.54 17.01 -1.14
N SER A 26 1.46 17.63 -1.62
CA SER A 26 0.82 18.73 -0.90
C SER A 26 0.19 18.27 0.41
N GLN A 27 -0.08 16.96 0.53
CA GLN A 27 -0.61 16.32 1.73
C GLN A 27 0.48 15.83 2.69
N GLN A 28 1.73 16.22 2.45
CA GLN A 28 2.85 15.74 3.26
C GLN A 28 2.68 16.06 4.75
N ARG A 29 2.07 17.20 5.07
CA ARG A 29 1.82 17.58 6.47
C ARG A 29 0.86 16.63 7.17
N GLU A 30 -0.19 16.20 6.47
CA GLU A 30 -1.17 15.24 6.98
C GLU A 30 -0.52 13.88 7.21
N VAL A 31 0.32 13.44 6.26
CA VAL A 31 1.08 12.21 6.38
C VAL A 31 2.04 12.28 7.58
N GLU A 32 2.76 13.38 7.73
CA GLU A 32 3.68 13.59 8.86
C GLU A 32 2.96 13.61 10.19
N ALA A 33 1.78 14.22 10.25
CA ALA A 33 0.96 14.22 11.45
C ALA A 33 0.51 12.80 11.82
N ALA A 34 0.13 11.99 10.83
CA ALA A 34 -0.24 10.60 11.04
C ALA A 34 0.95 9.79 11.56
N ILE A 35 2.15 10.02 11.01
CA ILE A 35 3.37 9.35 11.48
C ILE A 35 3.65 9.70 12.94
N LYS A 36 3.48 10.95 13.34
CA LYS A 36 3.64 11.37 14.74
C LYS A 36 2.66 10.67 15.68
N ASP A 37 1.46 10.36 15.18
CA ASP A 37 0.45 9.62 15.94
C ASP A 37 0.69 8.11 15.94
N GLY A 38 1.79 7.64 15.37
CA GLY A 38 2.17 6.23 15.38
C GLY A 38 1.64 5.43 14.19
N ILE A 39 1.08 6.10 13.18
CA ILE A 39 0.63 5.45 11.95
C ILE A 39 1.83 5.36 10.99
N ARG A 40 2.15 4.15 10.56
CA ARG A 40 3.17 3.94 9.54
C ARG A 40 2.59 4.29 8.17
N CYS A 41 3.10 5.33 7.55
CA CYS A 41 2.61 5.80 6.25
C CYS A 41 3.77 5.89 5.27
N VAL A 42 3.65 5.25 4.10
CA VAL A 42 4.67 5.29 3.07
C VAL A 42 4.04 5.57 1.70
N TYR A 43 4.80 6.25 0.87
CA TYR A 43 4.51 6.48 -0.55
C TYR A 43 5.60 5.81 -1.37
N TRP A 44 5.20 5.01 -2.35
CA TRP A 44 6.12 4.35 -3.26
C TRP A 44 5.56 4.42 -4.69
N SER A 45 6.41 4.80 -5.65
CA SER A 45 6.03 4.80 -7.06
C SER A 45 6.62 3.59 -7.77
N TYR A 46 5.79 2.89 -8.54
CA TYR A 46 6.24 1.76 -9.35
C TYR A 46 7.33 2.15 -10.36
N LEU A 47 7.33 3.39 -10.84
CA LEU A 47 8.36 3.86 -11.77
C LEU A 47 9.76 3.87 -11.15
N ASP A 48 9.86 3.90 -9.83
CA ASP A 48 11.12 3.84 -9.10
C ASP A 48 11.54 2.40 -8.80
N GLY A 49 10.76 1.41 -9.25
CA GLY A 49 10.86 0.02 -8.83
C GLY A 49 11.93 -0.84 -9.52
N GLY A 50 12.81 -0.26 -10.33
CA GLY A 50 13.90 -0.98 -10.95
C GLY A 50 13.52 -1.71 -12.24
N ASP A 51 14.27 -2.74 -12.58
CA ASP A 51 14.24 -3.42 -13.89
C ASP A 51 13.24 -4.59 -13.99
N GLY A 52 12.44 -4.81 -12.97
CA GLY A 52 11.48 -5.91 -12.97
C GLY A 52 12.06 -7.30 -12.71
N SER A 53 13.34 -7.39 -12.36
CA SER A 53 13.97 -8.66 -12.02
C SER A 53 13.59 -9.17 -10.63
N VAL A 54 13.07 -8.28 -9.77
CA VAL A 54 12.62 -8.60 -8.42
C VAL A 54 11.12 -8.34 -8.29
N THR A 55 10.48 -9.02 -7.35
CA THR A 55 9.07 -8.79 -7.08
C THR A 55 8.84 -7.45 -6.39
N VAL A 56 7.65 -6.91 -6.54
CA VAL A 56 7.26 -5.64 -5.90
C VAL A 56 7.34 -5.73 -4.37
N ALA A 57 7.24 -6.93 -3.79
CA ALA A 57 7.40 -7.13 -2.36
C ALA A 57 8.75 -6.61 -1.83
N ASP A 58 9.82 -6.79 -2.60
CA ASP A 58 11.15 -6.35 -2.18
C ASP A 58 11.25 -4.83 -2.02
N PRO A 59 10.97 -4.00 -3.05
CA PRO A 59 11.06 -2.56 -2.87
C PRO A 59 10.04 -2.02 -1.85
N LEU A 60 8.85 -2.58 -1.78
CA LEU A 60 7.88 -2.17 -0.77
C LEU A 60 8.36 -2.50 0.64
N GLY A 61 8.90 -3.70 0.85
CA GLY A 61 9.45 -4.07 2.15
C GLY A 61 10.61 -3.17 2.56
N MET A 62 11.45 -2.76 1.61
CA MET A 62 12.57 -1.87 1.88
C MET A 62 12.11 -0.45 2.22
N VAL A 63 11.11 0.08 1.51
CA VAL A 63 10.55 1.40 1.80
C VAL A 63 9.88 1.41 3.19
N LEU A 64 9.23 0.31 3.56
CA LEU A 64 8.63 0.14 4.87
C LEU A 64 9.66 -0.17 5.97
N GLU A 65 10.92 -0.39 5.60
CA GLU A 65 11.99 -0.78 6.52
C GLU A 65 11.65 -2.07 7.28
N LEU A 66 11.09 -3.04 6.54
CA LEU A 66 10.70 -4.32 7.13
C LEU A 66 11.93 -5.20 7.40
N GLU A 67 11.84 -5.96 8.49
CA GLU A 67 12.96 -6.70 9.06
C GLU A 67 13.61 -7.68 8.08
N HIS A 68 12.80 -8.38 7.28
CA HIS A 68 13.28 -9.46 6.43
C HIS A 68 13.50 -9.05 4.97
N ALA A 69 13.23 -7.79 4.61
CA ALA A 69 13.47 -7.30 3.25
C ALA A 69 14.98 -7.04 3.01
N PRO A 70 15.54 -7.32 1.82
CA PRO A 70 14.92 -7.99 0.67
C PRO A 70 14.71 -9.49 0.92
N TYR A 71 13.65 -10.05 0.32
CA TYR A 71 13.15 -11.35 0.75
C TYR A 71 13.76 -12.55 0.07
N GLY A 72 14.25 -12.41 -1.15
CA GLY A 72 14.77 -13.53 -1.92
C GLY A 72 13.68 -14.53 -2.30
N LYS A 73 13.66 -15.70 -1.68
CA LYS A 73 12.66 -16.72 -1.97
C LYS A 73 11.37 -16.48 -1.19
N LEU A 74 10.23 -16.83 -1.78
CA LEU A 74 8.90 -16.69 -1.20
C LEU A 74 8.63 -15.26 -0.68
N PRO A 75 8.83 -14.24 -1.53
CA PRO A 75 8.82 -12.86 -1.06
C PRO A 75 7.48 -12.43 -0.48
N TRP A 76 6.37 -12.84 -1.07
CA TRP A 76 5.05 -12.41 -0.60
C TRP A 76 4.67 -13.04 0.73
N ILE A 77 5.09 -14.27 1.01
CA ILE A 77 4.86 -14.91 2.31
C ILE A 77 5.63 -14.18 3.41
N LYS A 78 6.89 -13.85 3.14
CA LYS A 78 7.73 -13.11 4.09
C LYS A 78 7.25 -11.67 4.28
N PHE A 79 6.79 -11.03 3.22
CA PHE A 79 6.19 -9.70 3.29
C PHE A 79 4.92 -9.73 4.15
N LEU A 80 4.08 -10.75 3.98
CA LEU A 80 2.90 -10.94 4.82
C LEU A 80 3.26 -11.04 6.31
N ASP A 81 4.24 -11.87 6.65
CA ASP A 81 4.67 -12.03 8.03
C ASP A 81 5.19 -10.72 8.62
N ASP A 82 5.96 -9.95 7.84
CA ASP A 82 6.45 -8.65 8.27
C ASP A 82 5.32 -7.65 8.49
N LEU A 83 4.30 -7.63 7.62
CA LEU A 83 3.12 -6.76 7.81
C LEU A 83 2.34 -7.12 9.07
N ILE A 84 2.18 -8.41 9.35
CA ILE A 84 1.51 -8.85 10.58
C ILE A 84 2.26 -8.33 11.80
N THR A 85 3.59 -8.38 11.78
CA THR A 85 4.42 -7.86 12.87
C THR A 85 4.21 -6.36 13.07
N LEU A 86 4.04 -5.58 11.99
CA LEU A 86 3.77 -4.15 12.09
C LEU A 86 2.48 -3.86 12.85
N ALA A 87 1.46 -4.73 12.75
CA ALA A 87 0.20 -4.53 13.43
C ALA A 87 0.33 -4.45 14.96
N TYR A 88 1.39 -5.05 15.50
CA TYR A 88 1.66 -5.02 16.94
C TYR A 88 2.61 -3.90 17.35
N ARG A 89 3.20 -3.19 16.40
CA ARG A 89 4.18 -2.12 16.66
C ARG A 89 3.66 -0.72 16.36
N HIS A 90 2.67 -0.60 15.47
CA HIS A 90 2.16 0.69 15.02
C HIS A 90 0.67 0.82 15.25
N ARG A 91 0.20 2.05 15.30
CA ARG A 91 -1.21 2.38 15.51
C ARG A 91 -2.02 2.35 14.22
N GLY A 92 -1.37 2.17 13.10
CA GLY A 92 -2.00 2.08 11.80
C GLY A 92 -0.97 1.93 10.71
N LEU A 93 -1.45 1.58 9.51
CA LEU A 93 -0.62 1.40 8.33
C LEU A 93 -1.34 1.99 7.12
N VAL A 94 -0.64 2.84 6.37
CA VAL A 94 -1.12 3.33 5.07
C VAL A 94 0.02 3.18 4.07
N ILE A 95 -0.23 2.45 3.00
CA ILE A 95 0.70 2.32 1.87
C ILE A 95 0.04 2.95 0.66
N ILE A 96 0.72 3.91 0.05
CA ILE A 96 0.30 4.56 -1.19
C ILE A 96 1.23 4.08 -2.29
N VAL A 97 0.67 3.36 -3.26
CA VAL A 97 1.41 2.89 -4.43
C VAL A 97 1.01 3.75 -5.62
N ASP A 98 1.93 4.59 -6.09
CA ASP A 98 1.71 5.41 -7.27
C ASP A 98 2.03 4.62 -8.52
N ARG A 99 1.45 5.02 -9.64
CA ARG A 99 1.57 4.33 -10.93
C ARG A 99 1.13 2.87 -10.86
N ALA A 100 0.13 2.62 -10.05
CA ALA A 100 -0.43 1.28 -9.91
C ALA A 100 -1.10 0.78 -11.20
N ASP A 101 -1.55 1.69 -12.09
CA ASP A 101 -2.03 1.33 -13.42
C ASP A 101 -0.93 0.68 -14.28
N ILE A 102 0.30 1.18 -14.20
CA ILE A 102 1.44 0.60 -14.90
C ILE A 102 1.80 -0.75 -14.28
N LEU A 103 1.81 -0.84 -12.96
CA LEU A 103 2.04 -2.09 -12.26
C LEU A 103 1.02 -3.17 -12.67
N LEU A 104 -0.26 -2.81 -12.72
CA LEU A 104 -1.31 -3.74 -13.14
C LEU A 104 -1.09 -4.22 -14.58
N ARG A 105 -0.67 -3.33 -15.48
CA ARG A 105 -0.42 -3.68 -16.87
C ARG A 105 0.80 -4.56 -17.06
N GLU A 106 1.91 -4.23 -16.38
CA GLU A 106 3.18 -4.90 -16.59
C GLU A 106 3.38 -6.12 -15.69
N ARG A 107 2.85 -6.08 -14.48
CA ARG A 107 3.04 -7.14 -13.48
C ARG A 107 1.72 -7.41 -12.74
N PRO A 108 0.69 -7.91 -13.45
CA PRO A 108 -0.61 -8.15 -12.82
C PRO A 108 -0.55 -9.16 -11.66
N ASP A 109 0.33 -10.15 -11.73
CA ASP A 109 0.45 -11.14 -10.67
C ASP A 109 0.95 -10.49 -9.36
N ASP A 110 1.91 -9.59 -9.45
CA ASP A 110 2.39 -8.85 -8.28
C ASP A 110 1.30 -7.94 -7.69
N MET A 111 0.51 -7.30 -8.55
CA MET A 111 -0.63 -6.50 -8.09
C MET A 111 -1.64 -7.35 -7.31
N PHE A 112 -1.99 -8.52 -7.85
CA PHE A 112 -2.93 -9.42 -7.19
C PHE A 112 -2.37 -9.96 -5.89
N ASP A 113 -1.09 -10.33 -5.86
CA ASP A 113 -0.42 -10.79 -4.65
C ASP A 113 -0.40 -9.71 -3.57
N LEU A 114 -0.14 -8.46 -3.94
CA LEU A 114 -0.16 -7.33 -3.02
C LEU A 114 -1.55 -7.14 -2.40
N ILE A 115 -2.58 -7.13 -3.23
CA ILE A 115 -3.96 -6.99 -2.75
C ILE A 115 -4.34 -8.16 -1.85
N GLU A 116 -4.01 -9.38 -2.24
CA GLU A 116 -4.31 -10.58 -1.47
C GLU A 116 -3.64 -10.55 -0.10
N VAL A 117 -2.37 -10.20 -0.05
CA VAL A 117 -1.64 -10.07 1.22
C VAL A 117 -2.29 -9.02 2.13
N PHE A 118 -2.70 -7.89 1.57
CA PHE A 118 -3.40 -6.87 2.33
C PHE A 118 -4.71 -7.37 2.91
N LEU A 119 -5.50 -8.07 2.12
CA LEU A 119 -6.78 -8.62 2.56
C LEU A 119 -6.59 -9.70 3.64
N ILE A 120 -5.57 -10.54 3.51
CA ILE A 120 -5.31 -11.60 4.49
C ILE A 120 -4.90 -11.03 5.85
N GLN A 121 -4.02 -10.03 5.86
CA GLN A 121 -3.46 -9.49 7.10
C GLN A 121 -4.33 -8.39 7.74
N PHE A 122 -5.34 -7.90 7.04
CA PHE A 122 -6.17 -6.78 7.48
C PHE A 122 -6.81 -7.03 8.85
N HIS A 123 -7.24 -8.26 9.13
CA HIS A 123 -7.91 -8.58 10.39
C HIS A 123 -7.03 -8.32 11.62
N HIS A 124 -5.71 -8.43 11.51
CA HIS A 124 -4.81 -8.11 12.62
C HIS A 124 -4.91 -6.65 13.05
N TRP A 125 -5.16 -5.76 12.10
CA TRP A 125 -5.38 -4.34 12.38
C TRP A 125 -6.81 -4.08 12.83
N TYR A 126 -7.77 -4.68 12.13
CA TYR A 126 -9.19 -4.52 12.41
C TYR A 126 -9.53 -4.96 13.85
N ASP A 127 -9.03 -6.10 14.28
CA ASP A 127 -9.29 -6.62 15.62
C ASP A 127 -8.77 -5.69 16.72
N GLN A 128 -7.72 -4.92 16.42
CA GLN A 128 -7.15 -3.93 17.33
C GLN A 128 -7.72 -2.52 17.09
N LYS A 129 -8.72 -2.37 16.23
CA LYS A 129 -9.33 -1.09 15.85
C LYS A 129 -8.32 -0.08 15.30
N LYS A 130 -7.32 -0.56 14.56
CA LYS A 130 -6.28 0.26 13.94
C LYS A 130 -6.55 0.43 12.46
N PRO A 131 -6.37 1.64 11.88
CA PRO A 131 -6.49 1.84 10.43
C PRO A 131 -5.41 1.08 9.68
N CYS A 132 -5.80 0.47 8.55
CA CYS A 132 -4.90 -0.22 7.65
C CYS A 132 -5.41 -0.04 6.22
N HIS A 133 -4.67 0.70 5.40
CA HIS A 133 -5.13 1.05 4.06
C HIS A 133 -4.03 0.88 3.02
N LEU A 134 -4.40 0.29 1.89
CA LEU A 134 -3.61 0.24 0.67
C LEU A 134 -4.29 1.14 -0.36
N CYS A 135 -3.61 2.19 -0.77
CA CYS A 135 -4.11 3.13 -1.77
C CYS A 135 -3.36 2.91 -3.08
N LEU A 136 -4.07 2.42 -4.09
CA LEU A 136 -3.53 2.17 -5.42
C LEU A 136 -3.87 3.37 -6.29
N GLN A 137 -2.89 4.25 -6.49
CA GLN A 137 -3.06 5.47 -7.25
C GLN A 137 -2.78 5.21 -8.73
N MET A 138 -3.77 5.49 -9.58
CA MET A 138 -3.75 5.15 -10.99
C MET A 138 -4.13 6.34 -11.85
N GLU A 139 -3.49 6.47 -13.02
CA GLU A 139 -3.98 7.38 -14.04
C GLU A 139 -5.26 6.79 -14.66
N GLU A 140 -6.30 7.63 -14.79
CA GLU A 140 -7.55 7.19 -15.40
C GLU A 140 -7.36 6.92 -16.88
N ASN A 141 -7.67 5.70 -17.30
CA ASN A 141 -7.66 5.28 -18.69
C ASN A 141 -8.78 4.23 -18.92
N PRO A 142 -9.10 3.86 -20.16
CA PRO A 142 -10.20 2.92 -20.40
C PRO A 142 -10.08 1.59 -19.66
N SER A 143 -8.86 1.11 -19.44
CA SER A 143 -8.63 -0.19 -18.80
C SER A 143 -8.97 -0.18 -17.31
N VAL A 144 -8.83 0.98 -16.63
CA VAL A 144 -9.00 1.07 -15.17
C VAL A 144 -10.19 1.94 -14.77
N ARG A 145 -10.91 2.54 -15.73
CA ARG A 145 -12.01 3.46 -15.44
C ARG A 145 -13.05 2.85 -14.50
N GLY A 146 -13.39 1.58 -14.71
CA GLY A 146 -14.39 0.90 -13.89
C GLY A 146 -14.03 0.79 -12.42
N LEU A 147 -12.75 0.86 -12.07
CA LEU A 147 -12.28 0.77 -10.69
C LEU A 147 -12.67 2.00 -9.86
N PHE A 148 -12.91 3.14 -10.51
CA PHE A 148 -13.24 4.39 -9.84
C PHE A 148 -14.74 4.63 -9.70
N LEU A 149 -15.57 3.76 -10.25
CA LEU A 149 -17.03 3.91 -10.24
C LEU A 149 -17.70 3.25 -9.02
N ALA A 150 -16.93 2.55 -8.23
CA ALA A 150 -17.44 1.82 -7.07
C ALA A 150 -17.70 2.74 -5.88
#